data_d737233de44221d2f5e54c74419677b3
#
_entry.id   d737233de44221d2f5e54c74419677b3
#
_cell.length_a   1.000
_cell.length_b   1.000
_cell.length_c   1.000
_cell.angle_alpha   90.00
_cell.angle_beta   90.00
_cell.angle_gamma   90.00
#
_symmetry.space_group_name_H-M   'P 1'
#
loop_
_entity.id
_entity.type
_entity.pdbx_description
1 polymer ?
#
loop_
_entity_poly.entity_id
_entity_poly.type
_entity_poly.pdbx_seq_one_letter_code
_entity_poly.pdbx_strand_id
1 'polypeptide(L)'
;MKKIIKILAFALTFVMLALALTACAPKKDHDKAAQALKDKEYFTTNTLGLTCDYIVTGTKTVKDKDGNVKIEHVTIRYYKDSKTANEDWKNYKEATDDQNKDNQSDWVVKKSGKMIYFGTKAAIKAAS
;
A
#
# COMPACT_ATOMS: atom_id res chain seq x y z
N MET A 1 33.94 -17.14 -18.81
CA MET A 1 32.66 -16.71 -19.42
C MET A 1 31.43 -17.16 -18.62
N LYS A 2 31.32 -18.41 -18.17
CA LYS A 2 30.15 -18.88 -17.42
C LYS A 2 29.92 -18.18 -16.08
N LYS A 3 30.98 -17.69 -15.39
CA LYS A 3 30.87 -16.99 -14.11
C LYS A 3 30.32 -15.55 -14.25
N ILE A 4 30.60 -14.87 -15.35
CA ILE A 4 30.14 -13.50 -15.61
C ILE A 4 28.64 -13.48 -15.91
N ILE A 5 28.14 -14.48 -16.65
CA ILE A 5 26.71 -14.61 -16.98
C ILE A 5 25.87 -14.89 -15.74
N LYS A 6 26.37 -15.70 -14.78
CA LYS A 6 25.71 -15.96 -13.51
C LYS A 6 25.61 -14.73 -12.63
N ILE A 7 26.67 -13.91 -12.58
CA ILE A 7 26.71 -12.66 -11.81
C ILE A 7 25.73 -11.63 -12.40
N LEU A 8 25.69 -11.51 -13.73
CA LEU A 8 24.76 -10.62 -14.43
C LEU A 8 23.29 -11.02 -14.21
N ALA A 9 22.98 -12.31 -14.28
CA ALA A 9 21.65 -12.83 -14.01
C ALA A 9 21.21 -12.58 -12.57
N PHE A 10 22.12 -12.72 -11.61
CA PHE A 10 21.84 -12.46 -10.21
C PHE A 10 21.61 -10.98 -9.93
N ALA A 11 22.40 -10.08 -10.54
CA ALA A 11 22.24 -8.64 -10.43
C ALA A 11 20.90 -8.18 -11.04
N LEU A 12 20.51 -8.73 -12.16
CA LEU A 12 19.23 -8.43 -12.83
C LEU A 12 18.04 -8.86 -11.97
N THR A 13 18.11 -10.03 -11.34
CA THR A 13 17.07 -10.55 -10.45
C THR A 13 16.93 -9.66 -9.21
N PHE A 14 18.03 -9.17 -8.67
CA PHE A 14 18.02 -8.27 -7.52
C PHE A 14 17.40 -6.90 -7.85
N VAL A 15 17.70 -6.35 -9.02
CA VAL A 15 17.11 -5.09 -9.50
C VAL A 15 15.61 -5.24 -9.74
N MET A 16 15.16 -6.36 -10.29
CA MET A 16 13.73 -6.64 -10.45
C MET A 16 13.01 -6.77 -9.11
N LEU A 17 13.64 -7.39 -8.12
CA LEU A 17 13.07 -7.50 -6.77
C LEU A 17 12.95 -6.12 -6.11
N ALA A 18 13.96 -5.26 -6.23
CA ALA A 18 13.93 -3.91 -5.71
C ALA A 18 12.83 -3.05 -6.38
N LEU A 19 12.66 -3.18 -7.69
CA LEU A 19 11.59 -2.51 -8.44
C LEU A 19 10.20 -3.02 -8.03
N ALA A 20 10.06 -4.32 -7.77
CA ALA A 20 8.81 -4.90 -7.29
C ALA A 20 8.44 -4.39 -5.90
N LEU A 21 9.42 -4.18 -5.02
CA LEU A 21 9.22 -3.62 -3.68
C LEU A 21 8.81 -2.14 -3.73
N THR A 22 9.40 -1.35 -4.65
CA THR A 22 9.03 0.06 -4.84
C THR A 22 7.69 0.22 -5.55
N ALA A 23 7.27 -0.76 -6.37
CA ALA A 23 5.99 -0.76 -7.07
C ALA A 23 4.79 -1.08 -6.14
N CYS A 24 5.03 -1.45 -4.87
CA CYS A 24 4.00 -1.75 -3.90
C CYS A 24 3.43 -0.53 -3.17
N ALA A 25 3.95 0.68 -3.41
CA ALA A 25 3.38 1.91 -2.86
C ALA A 25 2.21 2.41 -3.71
N PRO A 26 1.14 2.93 -3.11
CA PRO A 26 0.05 3.55 -3.86
C PRO A 26 0.53 4.71 -4.73
N LYS A 27 -0.25 5.04 -5.76
CA LYS A 27 0.02 6.21 -6.61
C LYS A 27 0.09 7.47 -5.76
N LYS A 28 1.03 8.36 -6.06
CA LYS A 28 1.21 9.63 -5.34
C LYS A 28 0.07 10.62 -5.56
N ASP A 29 -0.66 10.49 -6.65
CA ASP A 29 -1.83 11.26 -6.97
C ASP A 29 -3.08 10.52 -6.51
N HIS A 30 -3.93 11.18 -5.71
CA HIS A 30 -5.11 10.54 -5.13
C HIS A 30 -6.14 10.11 -6.18
N ASP A 31 -6.30 10.87 -7.26
CA ASP A 31 -7.22 10.52 -8.35
C ASP A 31 -6.72 9.28 -9.10
N LYS A 32 -5.42 9.18 -9.32
CA LYS A 32 -4.81 8.03 -9.98
C LYS A 32 -4.89 6.77 -9.12
N ALA A 33 -4.69 6.89 -7.81
CA ALA A 33 -4.85 5.77 -6.89
C ALA A 33 -6.30 5.28 -6.86
N ALA A 34 -7.26 6.20 -6.79
CA ALA A 34 -8.68 5.88 -6.86
C ALA A 34 -9.04 5.18 -8.18
N GLN A 35 -8.54 5.67 -9.30
CA GLN A 35 -8.79 5.05 -10.61
C GLN A 35 -8.18 3.65 -10.70
N ALA A 36 -6.97 3.46 -10.20
CA ALA A 36 -6.31 2.14 -10.17
C ALA A 36 -7.13 1.13 -9.37
N LEU A 37 -7.70 1.54 -8.24
CA LEU A 37 -8.59 0.70 -7.43
C LEU A 37 -9.89 0.37 -8.18
N LYS A 38 -10.49 1.34 -8.84
CA LYS A 38 -11.71 1.12 -9.65
C LYS A 38 -11.45 0.15 -10.79
N ASP A 39 -10.29 0.26 -11.46
CA ASP A 39 -9.89 -0.64 -12.55
C ASP A 39 -9.73 -2.09 -12.08
N LYS A 40 -9.44 -2.29 -10.80
CA LYS A 40 -9.35 -3.62 -10.16
C LYS A 40 -10.66 -4.02 -9.46
N GLU A 41 -11.76 -3.33 -9.74
CA GLU A 41 -13.09 -3.63 -9.23
C GLU A 41 -13.25 -3.47 -7.70
N TYR A 42 -12.46 -2.56 -7.10
CA TYR A 42 -12.66 -2.17 -5.72
C TYR A 42 -13.78 -1.14 -5.59
N PHE A 43 -14.59 -1.28 -4.56
CA PHE A 43 -15.46 -0.18 -4.14
C PHE A 43 -14.56 0.93 -3.61
N THR A 44 -14.59 2.10 -4.26
CA THR A 44 -13.59 3.14 -4.06
C THR A 44 -14.23 4.45 -3.63
N THR A 45 -13.65 5.08 -2.62
CA THR A 45 -13.99 6.46 -2.24
C THR A 45 -12.75 7.35 -2.41
N ASN A 46 -12.98 8.62 -2.74
CA ASN A 46 -11.95 9.63 -2.86
C ASN A 46 -12.55 10.93 -2.33
N THR A 47 -12.24 11.27 -1.10
CA THR A 47 -12.88 12.35 -0.37
C THR A 47 -11.87 13.31 0.25
N LEU A 48 -12.32 14.49 0.63
CA LEU A 48 -11.52 15.42 1.43
C LEU A 48 -11.32 14.87 2.84
N GLY A 49 -10.13 15.07 3.39
CA GLY A 49 -9.80 14.69 4.77
C GLY A 49 -9.99 15.85 5.75
N LEU A 50 -10.15 15.52 7.03
CA LEU A 50 -10.20 16.53 8.11
C LEU A 50 -8.80 16.92 8.58
N THR A 51 -7.90 15.95 8.69
CA THR A 51 -6.51 16.14 9.14
C THR A 51 -5.49 15.98 8.02
N CYS A 52 -5.95 15.63 6.83
CA CYS A 52 -5.16 15.50 5.61
C CYS A 52 -5.95 16.06 4.43
N ASP A 53 -5.31 16.24 3.28
CA ASP A 53 -5.98 16.83 2.12
C ASP A 53 -7.02 15.89 1.51
N TYR A 54 -6.64 14.63 1.29
CA TYR A 54 -7.52 13.64 0.67
C TYR A 54 -7.39 12.28 1.35
N ILE A 55 -8.47 11.53 1.31
CA ILE A 55 -8.51 10.13 1.75
C ILE A 55 -9.08 9.30 0.62
N VAL A 56 -8.31 8.30 0.19
CA VAL A 56 -8.76 7.29 -0.78
C VAL A 56 -8.93 5.97 -0.05
N THR A 57 -10.08 5.34 -0.23
CA THR A 57 -10.31 3.99 0.29
C THR A 57 -10.69 3.04 -0.84
N GLY A 58 -10.33 1.79 -0.70
CA GLY A 58 -10.75 0.73 -1.60
C GLY A 58 -11.08 -0.52 -0.81
N THR A 59 -12.19 -1.14 -1.12
CA THR A 59 -12.65 -2.36 -0.45
C THR A 59 -13.16 -3.35 -1.48
N LYS A 60 -12.77 -4.61 -1.34
CA LYS A 60 -13.19 -5.68 -2.23
C LYS A 60 -13.34 -6.97 -1.43
N THR A 61 -14.42 -7.67 -1.68
CA THR A 61 -14.63 -9.01 -1.13
C THR A 61 -14.12 -10.04 -2.13
N VAL A 62 -13.24 -10.93 -1.67
CA VAL A 62 -12.67 -12.00 -2.49
C VAL A 62 -12.88 -13.34 -1.78
N LYS A 63 -12.89 -14.43 -2.54
CA LYS A 63 -12.88 -15.79 -2.00
C LYS A 63 -11.47 -16.36 -2.10
N ASP A 64 -11.01 -17.00 -1.02
CA ASP A 64 -9.75 -17.72 -1.04
C ASP A 64 -9.90 -19.11 -1.70
N LYS A 65 -8.79 -19.87 -1.72
CA LYS A 65 -8.75 -21.22 -2.32
C LYS A 65 -9.71 -22.21 -1.66
N ASP A 66 -10.01 -21.98 -0.40
CA ASP A 66 -10.88 -22.85 0.41
C ASP A 66 -12.35 -22.39 0.38
N GLY A 67 -12.67 -21.35 -0.40
CA GLY A 67 -14.00 -20.78 -0.52
C GLY A 67 -14.37 -19.82 0.62
N ASN A 68 -13.44 -19.48 1.51
CA ASN A 68 -13.67 -18.52 2.58
C ASN A 68 -13.67 -17.09 2.04
N VAL A 69 -14.56 -16.26 2.56
CA VAL A 69 -14.66 -14.86 2.19
C VAL A 69 -13.57 -14.06 2.90
N LYS A 70 -12.81 -13.29 2.12
CA LYS A 70 -11.75 -12.40 2.61
C LYS A 70 -12.04 -10.99 2.14
N ILE A 71 -11.77 -9.99 2.99
CA ILE A 71 -11.91 -8.59 2.64
C ILE A 71 -10.51 -8.01 2.35
N GLU A 72 -10.34 -7.48 1.15
CA GLU A 72 -9.20 -6.67 0.76
C GLU A 72 -9.55 -5.21 0.95
N HIS A 73 -8.73 -4.46 1.68
CA HIS A 73 -8.99 -3.06 2.01
C HIS A 73 -7.72 -2.26 2.02
N VAL A 74 -7.81 -1.01 1.57
CA VAL A 74 -6.74 -0.01 1.71
C VAL A 74 -7.35 1.34 2.06
N THR A 75 -6.67 2.06 2.93
CA THR A 75 -6.91 3.48 3.22
C THR A 75 -5.63 4.23 2.96
N ILE A 76 -5.69 5.28 2.15
CA ILE A 76 -4.55 6.12 1.81
C ILE A 76 -4.87 7.54 2.20
N ARG A 77 -4.01 8.13 3.04
CA ARG A 77 -4.14 9.52 3.47
C ARG A 77 -3.06 10.35 2.78
N TYR A 78 -3.50 11.38 2.08
CA TYR A 78 -2.62 12.31 1.35
C TYR A 78 -2.50 13.61 2.12
N TYR A 79 -1.29 13.98 2.48
CA TYR A 79 -0.99 15.18 3.25
C TYR A 79 -0.43 16.28 2.33
N LYS A 80 -0.64 17.53 2.71
CA LYS A 80 -0.16 18.66 1.93
C LYS A 80 1.38 18.76 1.93
N ASP A 81 2.03 18.30 3.02
CA ASP A 81 3.49 18.30 3.16
C ASP A 81 3.97 17.12 3.99
N SER A 82 5.28 16.86 3.91
CA SER A 82 5.92 15.76 4.63
C SER A 82 5.95 15.97 6.14
N LYS A 83 5.98 17.22 6.59
CA LYS A 83 5.99 17.56 8.01
C LYS A 83 4.70 17.12 8.69
N THR A 84 3.57 17.45 8.12
CA THR A 84 2.24 17.04 8.63
C THR A 84 2.10 15.52 8.60
N ALA A 85 2.54 14.87 7.53
CA ALA A 85 2.56 13.42 7.43
C ALA A 85 3.45 12.78 8.53
N ASN A 86 4.61 13.35 8.80
CA ASN A 86 5.52 12.86 9.85
C ASN A 86 4.93 13.00 11.26
N GLU A 87 4.23 14.09 11.52
CA GLU A 87 3.56 14.32 12.81
C GLU A 87 2.45 13.30 13.02
N ASP A 88 1.63 13.07 12.02
CA ASP A 88 0.52 12.10 12.10
C ASP A 88 1.02 10.65 12.12
N TRP A 89 2.13 10.37 11.46
CA TRP A 89 2.74 9.04 11.42
C TRP A 89 3.05 8.49 12.80
N LYS A 90 3.47 9.32 13.72
CA LYS A 90 3.77 8.90 15.10
C LYS A 90 2.56 8.26 15.77
N ASN A 91 1.38 8.83 15.55
CA ASN A 91 0.12 8.32 16.10
C ASN A 91 -0.28 6.97 15.46
N TYR A 92 -0.08 6.83 14.14
CA TYR A 92 -0.39 5.60 13.42
C TYR A 92 0.55 4.46 13.77
N LYS A 93 1.81 4.76 13.98
CA LYS A 93 2.82 3.75 14.30
C LYS A 93 2.53 3.06 15.64
N GLU A 94 2.15 3.80 16.65
CA GLU A 94 1.79 3.23 17.96
C GLU A 94 0.55 2.34 17.86
N ALA A 95 -0.50 2.80 17.19
CA ALA A 95 -1.72 2.03 16.99
C ALA A 95 -1.46 0.75 16.19
N THR A 96 -0.51 0.78 15.27
CA THR A 96 -0.17 -0.36 14.41
C THR A 96 0.65 -1.40 15.15
N ASP A 97 1.59 -0.98 15.97
CA ASP A 97 2.40 -1.92 16.76
C ASP A 97 1.51 -2.74 17.69
N ASP A 98 0.42 -2.16 18.20
CA ASP A 98 -0.57 -2.87 19.02
C ASP A 98 -1.40 -3.86 18.19
N GLN A 99 -1.78 -3.52 16.96
CA GLN A 99 -2.53 -4.41 16.07
C GLN A 99 -1.67 -5.53 15.49
N ASN A 100 -0.41 -5.29 15.22
CA ASN A 100 0.51 -6.31 14.69
C ASN A 100 0.81 -7.42 15.70
N LYS A 101 0.59 -7.19 16.98
CA LYS A 101 0.70 -8.23 18.01
C LYS A 101 -0.41 -9.27 17.93
N ASP A 102 -1.52 -8.98 17.28
CA ASP A 102 -2.72 -9.83 17.19
C ASP A 102 -2.82 -10.66 15.91
N ASN A 103 -1.70 -10.92 15.20
CA ASN A 103 -1.60 -11.86 14.06
C ASN A 103 -2.32 -11.49 12.76
N GLN A 104 -2.42 -10.23 12.43
CA GLN A 104 -2.90 -9.84 11.09
C GLN A 104 -1.73 -9.67 10.11
N SER A 105 -1.11 -10.78 9.71
CA SER A 105 0.09 -10.80 8.88
C SER A 105 -0.06 -10.17 7.50
N ASP A 106 -1.30 -10.00 6.99
CA ASP A 106 -1.57 -9.41 5.68
C ASP A 106 -1.74 -7.89 5.70
N TRP A 107 -1.95 -7.31 6.88
CA TRP A 107 -2.11 -5.88 7.03
C TRP A 107 -0.77 -5.19 7.20
N VAL A 108 -0.61 -4.12 6.45
CA VAL A 108 0.62 -3.31 6.41
C VAL A 108 0.24 -1.86 6.67
N VAL A 109 1.05 -1.16 7.46
CA VAL A 109 0.98 0.30 7.59
C VAL A 109 2.33 0.87 7.21
N LYS A 110 2.32 1.83 6.30
CA LYS A 110 3.55 2.45 5.81
C LYS A 110 3.34 3.93 5.56
N LYS A 111 4.45 4.64 5.54
CA LYS A 111 4.53 6.04 5.14
C LYS A 111 5.46 6.16 3.94
N SER A 112 5.04 6.91 2.93
CA SER A 112 5.86 7.21 1.76
C SER A 112 5.68 8.69 1.40
N GLY A 113 6.69 9.51 1.73
CA GLY A 113 6.64 10.95 1.47
C GLY A 113 5.47 11.63 2.17
N LYS A 114 4.50 12.10 1.38
CA LYS A 114 3.29 12.80 1.84
C LYS A 114 2.10 11.87 2.05
N MET A 115 2.29 10.56 1.96
CA MET A 115 1.25 9.56 2.12
C MET A 115 1.46 8.72 3.37
N ILE A 116 0.35 8.42 4.05
CA ILE A 116 0.28 7.33 5.02
C ILE A 116 -0.79 6.38 4.50
N TYR A 117 -0.47 5.11 4.39
CA TYR A 117 -1.41 4.12 3.90
C TYR A 117 -1.35 2.84 4.73
N PHE A 118 -2.50 2.22 4.86
CA PHE A 118 -2.63 0.94 5.55
C PHE A 118 -3.68 0.08 4.87
N GLY A 119 -3.50 -1.21 4.99
CA GLY A 119 -4.42 -2.16 4.41
C GLY A 119 -3.77 -3.49 4.10
N THR A 120 -4.48 -4.31 3.35
CA THR A 120 -3.97 -5.58 2.87
C THR A 120 -2.97 -5.36 1.74
N LYS A 121 -2.00 -6.26 1.63
CA LYS A 121 -0.96 -6.17 0.58
C LYS A 121 -1.56 -6.13 -0.82
N ALA A 122 -2.61 -6.93 -1.06
CA ALA A 122 -3.28 -6.98 -2.36
C ALA A 122 -3.96 -5.65 -2.71
N ALA A 123 -4.64 -5.01 -1.75
CA ALA A 123 -5.31 -3.73 -1.97
C ALA A 123 -4.30 -2.59 -2.18
N ILE A 124 -3.20 -2.58 -1.43
CA ILE A 124 -2.13 -1.60 -1.62
C ILE A 124 -1.53 -1.73 -3.02
N LYS A 125 -1.28 -2.96 -3.47
CA LYS A 125 -0.80 -3.23 -4.83
C LYS A 125 -1.79 -2.78 -5.89
N ALA A 126 -3.09 -2.96 -5.66
CA ALA A 126 -4.13 -2.52 -6.57
C ALA A 126 -4.18 -0.99 -6.72
N ALA A 127 -3.81 -0.25 -5.69
CA ALA A 127 -3.72 1.21 -5.70
C ALA A 127 -2.40 1.76 -6.28
N SER A 128 -1.47 0.89 -6.60
CA SER A 128 -0.15 1.27 -7.11
C SER A 128 -0.10 1.47 -8.62
#